data_ec622a73e48378bfc611a1691a93c7f1
#
_entry.id   ec622a73e48378bfc611a1691a93c7f1
#
_cell.length_a   1.000
_cell.length_b   1.000
_cell.length_c   1.000
_cell.angle_alpha   90.00
_cell.angle_beta   90.00
_cell.angle_gamma   90.00
#
_symmetry.space_group_name_H-M   'P 1'
#
loop_
_entity.id
_entity.type
_entity.pdbx_description
1 polymer ?
#
loop_
_entity_poly.entity_id
_entity_poly.type
_entity_poly.pdbx_seq_one_letter_code
_entity_poly.pdbx_strand_id
1 'polypeptide(L)' 'MIRVLHSVSNMDRAGIETMLMNYYRHIDREKVQFDFLCNKKKPGAYDEEVKTLGGRIFHTPGLNPA' A
#
# COMPACT_ATOMS: atom_id res chain seq x y z
N MET A 1 13.65 7.28 10.12
CA MET A 1 12.92 6.67 9.00
C MET A 1 11.67 7.48 8.68
N ILE A 2 11.40 7.68 7.41
CA ILE A 2 10.18 8.35 6.95
C ILE A 2 9.19 7.27 6.49
N ARG A 3 7.94 7.38 6.93
CA ARG A 3 6.87 6.52 6.45
C ARG A 3 5.89 7.36 5.64
N VAL A 4 5.58 6.90 4.44
CA VAL A 4 4.66 7.59 3.53
C VAL A 4 3.38 6.76 3.42
N LEU A 5 2.25 7.36 3.74
CA LEU A 5 0.96 6.69 3.64
C LEU A 5 0.33 7.00 2.28
N HIS A 6 0.05 5.96 1.53
CA HIS A 6 -0.65 6.06 0.25
C HIS A 6 -2.10 5.62 0.44
N SER A 7 -3.03 6.45 0.03
CA SER A 7 -4.45 6.10 0.03
C SER A 7 -4.82 5.58 -1.36
N VAL A 8 -5.23 4.33 -1.44
CA VAL A 8 -5.58 3.68 -2.71
C VAL A 8 -6.91 2.95 -2.56
N SER A 9 -7.51 2.55 -3.68
CA SER A 9 -8.75 1.77 -3.62
C SER A 9 -8.49 0.39 -3.02
N ASN A 10 -7.48 -0.29 -3.53
CA ASN A 10 -7.01 -1.56 -3.00
C ASN A 10 -5.64 -1.84 -3.63
N MET A 11 -4.85 -2.70 -3.01
CA MET A 11 -3.54 -3.06 -3.56
C MET A 11 -3.67 -4.23 -4.54
N ASP A 12 -4.43 -4.01 -5.59
CA ASP A 12 -4.60 -4.94 -6.70
C ASP A 12 -3.65 -4.59 -7.83
N ARG A 13 -3.61 -5.42 -8.86
CA ARG A 13 -2.71 -5.21 -10.01
C ARG A 13 -3.27 -4.21 -11.02
N ALA A 14 -3.79 -3.11 -10.53
CA ALA A 14 -4.20 -1.99 -11.39
C ALA A 14 -3.01 -1.06 -11.64
N GLY A 15 -3.17 -0.11 -12.54
CA GLY A 15 -2.06 0.71 -13.01
C GLY A 15 -1.33 1.49 -11.93
N ILE A 16 -2.08 2.18 -11.05
CA ILE A 16 -1.48 3.00 -9.99
C ILE A 16 -0.78 2.13 -8.97
N GLU A 17 -1.42 1.05 -8.54
CA GLU A 17 -0.88 0.15 -7.53
C GLU A 17 0.36 -0.55 -8.05
N THR A 18 0.36 -0.95 -9.31
CA THR A 18 1.54 -1.56 -9.92
C THR A 18 2.70 -0.56 -10.00
N MET A 19 2.42 0.69 -10.33
CA MET A 19 3.44 1.72 -10.36
C MET A 19 4.02 1.97 -8.97
N LEU A 20 3.17 2.07 -7.94
CA LEU A 20 3.62 2.25 -6.57
C LEU A 20 4.48 1.09 -6.11
N MET A 21 4.13 -0.14 -6.47
CA MET A 21 4.92 -1.31 -6.11
C MET A 21 6.28 -1.30 -6.80
N ASN A 22 6.35 -0.84 -8.03
CA ASN A 22 7.63 -0.71 -8.72
C ASN A 22 8.56 0.27 -8.00
N TYR A 23 8.05 1.40 -7.55
CA TYR A 23 8.82 2.32 -6.74
C TYR A 23 9.22 1.70 -5.42
N TYR A 24 8.28 1.06 -4.74
CA TYR A 24 8.51 0.51 -3.42
C TYR A 24 9.59 -0.58 -3.41
N ARG A 25 9.63 -1.39 -4.44
CA ARG A 25 10.64 -2.45 -4.58
C ARG A 25 12.05 -1.90 -4.73
N HIS A 26 12.19 -0.70 -5.26
CA HIS A 26 13.48 -0.13 -5.64
C HIS A 26 13.98 0.99 -4.72
N ILE A 27 13.16 1.50 -3.81
CA ILE A 27 13.61 2.52 -2.87
C ILE A 27 14.42 1.89 -1.74
N ASP A 28 15.17 2.73 -1.03
CA ASP A 28 15.88 2.30 0.18
C ASP A 28 14.89 2.21 1.34
N ARG A 29 14.40 1.01 1.59
CA ARG A 29 13.37 0.79 2.60
C ARG A 29 13.89 0.92 4.03
N GLU A 30 15.17 1.05 4.23
CA GLU A 30 15.72 1.38 5.54
C GLU A 30 15.52 2.86 5.87
N LYS A 31 15.42 3.71 4.86
CA LYS A 31 15.24 5.15 5.03
C LYS A 31 13.80 5.58 4.83
N VAL A 32 13.10 4.96 3.90
CA VAL A 32 11.71 5.30 3.56
C VAL A 32 10.89 4.04 3.49
N GLN A 33 9.78 4.01 4.21
CA GLN A 33 8.82 2.90 4.15
C GLN A 33 7.48 3.42 3.65
N PHE A 34 6.75 2.55 2.96
CA PHE A 34 5.41 2.86 2.49
C PHE A 34 4.39 2.13 3.35
N ASP A 35 3.31 2.83 3.65
CA ASP A 35 2.11 2.24 4.22
C ASP A 35 0.97 2.51 3.25
N PHE A 36 -0.01 1.64 3.24
CA PHE A 36 -1.13 1.74 2.30
C PHE A 36 -2.45 1.69 3.05
N LEU A 37 -3.31 2.65 2.74
CA LEU A 37 -4.67 2.69 3.24
C LEU A 37 -5.60 2.31 2.09
N CYS A 38 -6.21 1.15 2.21
CA CYS A 38 -7.09 0.62 1.16
C CYS A 38 -8.54 0.83 1.57
N ASN A 39 -9.35 1.31 0.64
CA ASN A 39 -10.75 1.65 0.90
C ASN A 39 -11.70 0.46 0.80
N LYS A 40 -11.15 -0.74 0.66
CA LYS A 40 -11.93 -1.98 0.58
C LYS A 40 -11.47 -2.95 1.65
N LYS A 41 -12.39 -3.72 2.21
CA LYS A 41 -12.05 -4.76 3.17
C LYS A 41 -11.35 -5.94 2.52
N LYS A 42 -11.57 -6.13 1.25
CA LYS A 42 -11.04 -7.27 0.50
C LYS A 42 -9.53 -7.19 0.38
N PRO A 43 -8.79 -8.28 0.62
CA PRO A 43 -7.35 -8.26 0.43
C PRO A 43 -6.98 -7.98 -1.02
N GLY A 44 -5.90 -7.24 -1.21
CA GLY A 44 -5.38 -6.95 -2.53
C GLY A 44 -4.31 -7.94 -2.95
N ALA A 45 -4.00 -7.98 -4.25
CA ALA A 45 -3.01 -8.90 -4.79
C ALA A 45 -1.60 -8.64 -4.26
N TYR A 46 -1.30 -7.41 -3.87
CA TYR A 46 0.03 -7.03 -3.39
C TYR A 46 0.19 -7.04 -1.88
N ASP A 47 -0.85 -7.38 -1.12
CA ASP A 47 -0.82 -7.28 0.34
C ASP A 47 0.35 -8.06 0.96
N GLU A 48 0.53 -9.29 0.53
CA GLU A 48 1.61 -10.12 1.08
C GLU A 48 2.99 -9.55 0.74
N GLU A 49 3.17 -9.06 -0.45
CA GLU A 49 4.44 -8.48 -0.85
C GLU A 49 4.75 -7.23 -0.03
N VAL A 50 3.77 -6.36 0.18
CA VAL A 50 3.96 -5.16 0.99
C VAL A 50 4.40 -5.51 2.39
N LYS A 51 3.77 -6.50 3.00
CA LYS A 51 4.14 -6.96 4.34
C LYS A 51 5.56 -7.52 4.37
N THR A 52 5.91 -8.28 3.35
CA THR A 52 7.25 -8.86 3.24
C THR A 52 8.32 -7.77 3.13
N LEU A 53 8.01 -6.67 2.48
CA LEU A 53 8.92 -5.54 2.32
C LEU A 53 8.97 -4.61 3.55
N GLY A 54 8.15 -4.86 4.55
CA GLY A 54 8.13 -4.09 5.78
C GLY A 54 7.06 -3.01 5.84
N GLY A 55 6.21 -2.92 4.83
CA GLY A 55 5.10 -1.97 4.80
C GLY A 55 3.91 -2.43 5.61
N ARG A 56 2.98 -1.52 5.83
CA ARG A 56 1.73 -1.80 6.52
C ARG A 56 0.57 -1.58 5.58
N ILE A 57 -0.44 -2.43 5.69
CA ILE A 57 -1.65 -2.28 4.91
C ILE A 57 -2.82 -2.20 5.87
N PHE A 58 -3.65 -1.17 5.66
CA PHE A 58 -4.87 -0.96 6.42
C PHE A 58 -6.04 -1.05 5.46
N HIS A 59 -6.96 -1.97 5.74
CA HIS A 59 -8.18 -2.13 4.95
C HIS A 59 -9.34 -1.52 5.73
N THR A 60 -9.93 -0.47 5.20
CA THR A 60 -11.09 0.17 5.80
C THR A 60 -12.26 0.11 4.84
N PRO A 61 -13.48 -0.14 5.33
CA PRO A 61 -14.66 -0.12 4.46
C PRO A 61 -14.97 1.32 4.11
N GLY A 62 -14.53 1.75 2.94
CA GLY A 62 -14.81 3.09 2.46
C GLY A 62 -14.57 4.19 3.48
N LEU A 63 -13.67 5.10 3.20
CA LEU A 63 -13.48 6.27 4.03
C LEU A 63 -14.60 7.27 3.76
N ASN A 64 -15.80 6.80 3.78
CA ASN A 64 -16.93 7.65 3.57
C ASN A 64 -17.27 8.34 4.88
N PRO A 65 -17.14 9.65 4.94
CA PRO A 65 -17.42 10.38 6.18
C PRO A 65 -18.88 10.48 6.51
N ALA A 66 -19.71 9.97 5.66
CA ALA A 66 -21.14 10.03 5.91
C ALA A 66 -21.55 9.23 7.12
#